data_70174b9055b67c12954412d0c8ece4b3
#
_entry.id   70174b9055b67c12954412d0c8ece4b3
#
_cell.length_a   1.000
_cell.length_b   1.000
_cell.length_c   1.000
_cell.angle_alpha   90.00
_cell.angle_beta   90.00
_cell.angle_gamma   90.00
#
_symmetry.space_group_name_H-M   'P 1'
#
loop_
_entity.id
_entity.type
_entity.pdbx_description
1 polymer ?
#
loop_
_entity_poly.entity_id
_entity_poly.type
_entity_poly.pdbx_seq_one_letter_code
_entity_poly.pdbx_strand_id
1 'polypeptide(L)'
;MKVHNYGRIVNVSTEMASLAAMTSDFYPLAPSYRLSKLGVNGLTVLLGKELLGTNILVNAYSPGWMKTDMGGENAPFTAEEGAETAVYLATLPDGEAQGLFVAEMRKFGGPIQLQW
;
A
#
# COMPACT_ATOMS: atom_id res chain seq x y z
N MET A 1 11.28 -1.08 -17.20
CA MET A 1 10.95 -2.36 -16.55
C MET A 1 10.65 -3.47 -17.56
N LYS A 2 9.82 -3.23 -18.56
CA LYS A 2 9.47 -4.28 -19.55
C LYS A 2 10.68 -4.80 -20.34
N VAL A 3 11.60 -3.92 -20.71
CA VAL A 3 12.81 -4.29 -21.50
C VAL A 3 13.65 -5.35 -20.79
N HIS A 4 13.81 -5.24 -19.46
CA HIS A 4 14.62 -6.16 -18.68
C HIS A 4 13.77 -7.21 -17.93
N ASN A 5 12.47 -7.21 -18.14
CA ASN A 5 11.53 -8.06 -17.42
C ASN A 5 11.78 -8.08 -15.90
N TYR A 6 11.94 -6.89 -15.31
CA TYR A 6 12.14 -6.69 -13.89
C TYR A 6 11.56 -5.35 -13.44
N GLY A 7 10.81 -5.38 -12.36
CA GLY A 7 10.33 -4.15 -11.73
C GLY A 7 9.55 -4.43 -10.44
N ARG A 8 9.57 -3.44 -9.56
CA ARG A 8 8.77 -3.44 -8.34
C ARG A 8 8.10 -2.07 -8.26
N ILE A 9 6.79 -2.04 -8.41
CA ILE A 9 5.97 -0.83 -8.29
C ILE A 9 5.25 -0.91 -6.95
N VAL A 10 5.50 0.08 -6.10
CA VAL A 10 4.93 0.14 -4.76
C VAL A 10 4.09 1.41 -4.64
N ASN A 11 2.78 1.26 -4.62
CA ASN A 11 1.85 2.38 -4.53
C ASN A 11 1.52 2.67 -3.07
N VAL A 12 1.68 3.92 -2.67
CA VAL A 12 1.35 4.36 -1.31
C VAL A 12 -0.14 4.67 -1.23
N SER A 13 -0.85 3.90 -0.44
CA SER A 13 -2.29 4.04 -0.20
C SER A 13 -2.57 4.25 1.28
N THR A 14 -3.74 3.87 1.73
CA THR A 14 -4.17 3.96 3.13
C THR A 14 -5.26 2.93 3.42
N GLU A 15 -5.29 2.39 4.63
CA GLU A 15 -6.39 1.53 5.10
C GLU A 15 -7.76 2.22 4.94
N MET A 16 -7.79 3.55 5.03
CA MET A 16 -9.01 4.35 4.83
C MET A 16 -9.60 4.24 3.42
N ALA A 17 -8.83 3.78 2.44
CA ALA A 17 -9.28 3.57 1.06
C ALA A 17 -9.94 2.20 0.85
N SER A 18 -9.83 1.29 1.80
CA SER A 18 -10.53 0.00 1.74
C SER A 18 -12.04 0.21 1.79
N LEU A 19 -12.77 -0.31 0.82
CA LEU A 19 -14.23 -0.28 0.84
C LEU A 19 -14.80 -0.97 2.08
N ALA A 20 -14.15 -2.06 2.51
CA ALA A 20 -14.53 -2.78 3.73
C ALA A 20 -14.38 -1.92 4.99
N ALA A 21 -13.44 -0.98 5.01
CA ALA A 21 -13.20 -0.09 6.16
C ALA A 21 -14.03 1.20 6.11
N MET A 22 -14.66 1.53 4.99
CA MET A 22 -15.37 2.81 4.81
C MET A 22 -16.63 2.95 5.68
N THR A 23 -17.22 1.83 6.09
CA THR A 23 -18.40 1.83 6.97
C THR A 23 -18.04 1.89 8.45
N SER A 24 -16.76 1.83 8.78
CA SER A 24 -16.29 1.91 10.17
C SER A 24 -16.21 3.36 10.64
N ASP A 25 -16.59 3.59 11.89
CA ASP A 25 -16.45 4.90 12.55
C ASP A 25 -15.03 5.16 13.10
N PHE A 26 -14.11 4.24 12.89
CA PHE A 26 -12.75 4.34 13.44
C PHE A 26 -11.93 5.47 12.83
N TYR A 27 -12.12 5.75 11.54
CA TYR A 27 -11.42 6.81 10.82
C TYR A 27 -12.37 7.97 10.50
N PRO A 28 -11.85 9.21 10.34
CA PRO A 28 -12.66 10.33 9.86
C PRO A 28 -13.24 10.04 8.47
N LEU A 29 -14.35 10.70 8.14
CA LEU A 29 -15.04 10.49 6.88
C LEU A 29 -14.14 10.77 5.66
N ALA A 30 -13.50 11.94 5.63
CA ALA A 30 -12.49 12.36 4.64
C ALA A 30 -12.75 11.86 3.19
N PRO A 31 -13.89 12.17 2.55
CA PRO A 31 -14.30 11.50 1.32
C PRO A 31 -13.34 11.74 0.15
N SER A 32 -12.85 12.96 -0.06
CA SER A 32 -11.91 13.25 -1.16
C SER A 32 -10.61 12.46 -1.02
N TYR A 33 -10.06 12.39 0.19
CA TYR A 33 -8.84 11.64 0.48
C TYR A 33 -9.05 10.15 0.24
N ARG A 34 -10.12 9.59 0.82
CA ARG A 34 -10.45 8.17 0.64
C ARG A 34 -10.65 7.80 -0.82
N LEU A 35 -11.43 8.60 -1.56
CA LEU A 35 -11.71 8.32 -2.98
C LEU A 35 -10.47 8.44 -3.84
N SER A 36 -9.57 9.40 -3.58
CA SER A 36 -8.31 9.51 -4.30
C SER A 36 -7.43 8.28 -4.11
N LYS A 37 -7.35 7.77 -2.88
CA LYS A 37 -6.56 6.56 -2.56
C LYS A 37 -7.25 5.28 -3.03
N LEU A 38 -8.57 5.23 -3.06
CA LEU A 38 -9.30 4.14 -3.72
C LEU A 38 -8.94 4.06 -5.21
N GLY A 39 -8.77 5.20 -5.88
CA GLY A 39 -8.27 5.25 -7.25
C GLY A 39 -6.88 4.63 -7.40
N VAL A 40 -5.98 4.88 -6.45
CA VAL A 40 -4.65 4.24 -6.39
C VAL A 40 -4.77 2.73 -6.23
N ASN A 41 -5.69 2.27 -5.38
CA ASN A 41 -5.96 0.84 -5.19
C ASN A 41 -6.47 0.19 -6.49
N GLY A 42 -7.43 0.84 -7.15
CA GLY A 42 -7.95 0.38 -8.44
C GLY A 42 -6.86 0.27 -9.51
N LEU A 43 -6.01 1.29 -9.60
CA LEU A 43 -4.85 1.30 -10.50
C LEU A 43 -3.90 0.12 -10.20
N THR A 44 -3.64 -0.15 -8.93
CA THR A 44 -2.79 -1.27 -8.52
C THR A 44 -3.33 -2.61 -9.01
N VAL A 45 -4.63 -2.85 -8.84
CA VAL A 45 -5.29 -4.08 -9.30
C VAL A 45 -5.21 -4.21 -10.82
N LEU A 46 -5.52 -3.14 -11.54
CA LEU A 46 -5.53 -3.14 -13.01
C LEU A 46 -4.14 -3.34 -13.60
N LEU A 47 -3.13 -2.65 -13.07
CA LEU A 47 -1.73 -2.84 -13.48
C LEU A 47 -1.24 -4.24 -13.13
N GLY A 48 -1.58 -4.73 -11.95
CA GLY A 48 -1.23 -6.11 -11.55
C GLY A 48 -1.77 -7.13 -12.54
N LYS A 49 -3.01 -6.95 -12.99
CA LYS A 49 -3.63 -7.80 -14.00
C LYS A 49 -2.94 -7.68 -15.36
N GLU A 50 -2.65 -6.46 -15.80
CA GLU A 50 -1.99 -6.21 -17.08
C GLU A 50 -0.58 -6.81 -17.14
N LEU A 51 0.13 -6.81 -16.00
CA LEU A 51 1.50 -7.27 -15.90
C LEU A 51 1.65 -8.74 -15.50
N LEU A 52 0.55 -9.49 -15.44
CA LEU A 52 0.60 -10.94 -15.22
C LEU A 52 1.51 -11.62 -16.26
N GLY A 53 2.30 -12.60 -15.82
CA GLY A 53 3.25 -13.29 -16.67
C GLY A 53 4.57 -12.55 -16.89
N THR A 54 4.73 -11.37 -16.31
CA THR A 54 6.01 -10.63 -16.27
C THR A 54 6.61 -10.70 -14.87
N ASN A 55 7.90 -10.34 -14.76
CA ASN A 55 8.56 -10.15 -13.46
C ASN A 55 8.49 -8.70 -12.97
N ILE A 56 7.37 -8.03 -13.28
CA ILE A 56 7.08 -6.69 -12.77
C ILE A 56 5.95 -6.82 -11.76
N LEU A 57 6.27 -6.67 -10.48
CA LEU A 57 5.32 -6.83 -9.38
C LEU A 57 4.76 -5.46 -8.98
N VAL A 58 3.43 -5.37 -8.87
CA VAL A 58 2.72 -4.14 -8.52
C VAL A 58 1.89 -4.40 -7.28
N ASN A 59 2.15 -3.66 -6.21
CA ASN A 59 1.43 -3.79 -4.96
C ASN A 59 1.15 -2.41 -4.36
N ALA A 60 0.14 -2.31 -3.52
CA ALA A 60 -0.13 -1.13 -2.71
C ALA A 60 0.08 -1.44 -1.23
N TYR A 61 0.36 -0.42 -0.44
CA TYR A 61 0.47 -0.58 1.01
C TYR A 61 -0.08 0.63 1.75
N SER A 62 -0.45 0.40 3.01
CA SER A 62 -0.77 1.45 3.96
C SER A 62 0.43 1.64 4.89
N PRO A 63 1.07 2.82 4.93
CA PRO A 63 2.23 3.06 5.79
C PRO A 63 1.90 3.22 7.26
N GLY A 64 0.62 3.28 7.63
CA GLY A 64 0.18 3.64 8.94
C GLY A 64 0.21 5.16 9.18
N TRP A 65 0.01 5.58 10.43
CA TRP A 65 0.04 7.00 10.81
C TRP A 65 1.45 7.40 11.22
N MET A 66 2.10 8.20 10.40
CA MET A 66 3.51 8.58 10.54
C MET A 66 3.69 10.04 10.99
N LYS A 67 4.76 10.28 11.74
CA LYS A 67 5.23 11.62 12.11
C LYS A 67 5.82 12.32 10.89
N THR A 68 4.97 13.05 10.19
CA THR A 68 5.30 13.86 9.03
C THR A 68 4.55 15.19 9.16
N ASP A 69 4.77 16.12 8.25
CA ASP A 69 3.98 17.36 8.22
C ASP A 69 2.49 17.08 8.13
N MET A 70 2.10 16.07 7.37
CA MET A 70 0.71 15.65 7.23
C MET A 70 0.20 14.90 8.47
N GLY A 71 1.00 14.01 9.05
CA GLY A 71 0.59 13.14 10.15
C GLY A 71 0.64 13.80 11.53
N GLY A 72 1.45 14.82 11.69
CA GLY A 72 1.63 15.53 12.96
C GLY A 72 2.55 14.82 13.96
N GLU A 73 2.84 15.51 15.07
CA GLU A 73 3.79 15.04 16.09
C GLU A 73 3.25 13.87 16.92
N ASN A 74 1.93 13.72 17.01
CA ASN A 74 1.29 12.68 17.82
C ASN A 74 1.20 11.32 17.11
N ALA A 75 1.64 11.23 15.86
CA ALA A 75 1.63 9.97 15.13
C ALA A 75 2.55 8.95 15.81
N PRO A 76 2.16 7.65 15.85
CA PRO A 76 2.92 6.64 16.57
C PRO A 76 4.22 6.19 15.89
N PHE A 77 4.31 6.37 14.56
CA PHE A 77 5.44 5.88 13.77
C PHE A 77 6.29 7.02 13.22
N THR A 78 7.61 6.79 13.12
CA THR A 78 8.50 7.67 12.36
C THR A 78 8.30 7.44 10.85
N ALA A 79 8.81 8.36 10.02
CA ALA A 79 8.78 8.18 8.57
C ALA A 79 9.56 6.92 8.14
N GLU A 80 10.70 6.67 8.78
CA GLU A 80 11.53 5.49 8.54
C GLU A 80 10.76 4.19 8.85
N GLU A 81 10.07 4.15 9.97
CA GLU A 81 9.24 3.01 10.36
C GLU A 81 8.10 2.77 9.38
N GLY A 82 7.44 3.84 8.92
CA GLY A 82 6.39 3.75 7.91
C GLY A 82 6.90 3.31 6.54
N ALA A 83 8.19 3.50 6.24
CA ALA A 83 8.79 3.07 4.98
C ALA A 83 9.18 1.58 4.94
N GLU A 84 9.21 0.89 6.07
CA GLU A 84 9.64 -0.52 6.12
C GLU A 84 8.84 -1.42 5.17
N THR A 85 7.53 -1.26 5.11
CA THR A 85 6.66 -2.04 4.22
C THR A 85 6.93 -1.72 2.75
N ALA A 86 7.22 -0.46 2.41
CA ALA A 86 7.60 -0.08 1.06
C ALA A 86 8.90 -0.76 0.64
N VAL A 87 9.91 -0.76 1.51
CA VAL A 87 11.20 -1.43 1.26
C VAL A 87 10.98 -2.93 1.07
N TYR A 88 10.19 -3.57 1.92
CA TYR A 88 9.84 -4.98 1.78
C TYR A 88 9.24 -5.28 0.40
N LEU A 89 8.23 -4.51 -0.03
CA LEU A 89 7.58 -4.71 -1.32
C LEU A 89 8.51 -4.38 -2.52
N ALA A 90 9.38 -3.38 -2.36
CA ALA A 90 10.33 -2.99 -3.41
C ALA A 90 11.47 -4.00 -3.59
N THR A 91 11.70 -4.85 -2.62
CA THR A 91 12.78 -5.86 -2.63
C THR A 91 12.25 -7.30 -2.66
N LEU A 92 10.97 -7.50 -2.99
CA LEU A 92 10.41 -8.84 -3.13
C LEU A 92 11.19 -9.68 -4.15
N PRO A 93 11.45 -10.98 -3.84
CA PRO A 93 11.99 -11.92 -4.81
C PRO A 93 11.13 -12.06 -6.06
N ASP A 94 11.71 -12.59 -7.12
CA ASP A 94 10.99 -12.90 -8.35
C ASP A 94 9.86 -13.90 -8.09
N GLY A 95 8.72 -13.69 -8.75
CA GLY A 95 7.58 -14.60 -8.65
C GLY A 95 6.73 -14.46 -7.39
N GLU A 96 7.01 -13.45 -6.55
CA GLU A 96 6.25 -13.19 -5.33
C GLU A 96 4.96 -12.38 -5.59
N ALA A 97 4.41 -11.81 -4.52
CA ALA A 97 3.11 -11.16 -4.47
C ALA A 97 2.85 -10.15 -5.60
N GLN A 98 1.68 -10.23 -6.20
CA GLN A 98 1.22 -9.39 -7.29
C GLN A 98 -0.20 -8.89 -7.00
N GLY A 99 -0.42 -7.59 -7.14
CA GLY A 99 -1.76 -7.01 -7.00
C GLY A 99 -2.32 -7.03 -5.58
N LEU A 100 -1.46 -6.98 -4.56
CA LEU A 100 -1.87 -7.00 -3.16
C LEU A 100 -1.98 -5.59 -2.57
N PHE A 101 -2.80 -5.51 -1.54
CA PHE A 101 -2.87 -4.37 -0.64
C PHE A 101 -2.39 -4.81 0.75
N VAL A 102 -1.28 -4.24 1.22
CA VAL A 102 -0.56 -4.72 2.40
C VAL A 102 -0.66 -3.71 3.54
N ALA A 103 -0.97 -4.18 4.74
CA ALA A 103 -0.97 -3.36 5.94
C ALA A 103 0.45 -2.96 6.35
N GLU A 104 0.54 -1.93 7.18
CA GLU A 104 1.78 -1.52 7.82
C GLU A 104 2.36 -2.70 8.64
N MET A 105 3.56 -3.15 8.27
CA MET A 105 4.15 -4.38 8.81
C MET A 105 4.51 -4.29 10.28
N ARG A 106 4.96 -3.13 10.73
CA ARG A 106 5.40 -2.94 12.13
C ARG A 106 4.23 -3.10 13.10
N LYS A 107 3.07 -2.56 12.75
CA LYS A 107 1.85 -2.65 13.56
C LYS A 107 1.40 -4.10 13.75
N PHE A 108 1.55 -4.92 12.73
CA PHE A 108 1.03 -6.28 12.71
C PHE A 108 2.10 -7.37 12.86
N GLY A 109 3.37 -6.99 13.00
CA GLY A 109 4.47 -7.95 13.17
C GLY A 109 4.88 -8.69 11.90
N GLY A 110 4.43 -8.24 10.73
CA GLY A 110 4.74 -8.84 9.45
C GLY A 110 3.75 -8.43 8.35
N PRO A 111 3.95 -8.87 7.11
CA PRO A 111 3.07 -8.51 6.01
C PRO A 111 1.69 -9.16 6.19
N ILE A 112 0.65 -8.32 6.21
CA ILE A 112 -0.75 -8.75 6.28
C ILE A 112 -1.47 -8.15 5.08
N GLN A 113 -2.17 -8.99 4.31
CA GLN A 113 -2.99 -8.52 3.21
C GLN A 113 -4.26 -7.88 3.74
N LEU A 114 -4.53 -6.67 3.28
CA LEU A 114 -5.78 -5.96 3.53
C LEU A 114 -6.81 -6.29 2.44
N GLN A 115 -8.08 -6.12 2.78
CA GLN A 115 -9.16 -6.10 1.80
C GLN A 115 -9.15 -4.75 1.06
N TRP A 116 -9.47 -4.82 -0.21
CA TRP A 116 -9.65 -3.63 -1.05
C TRP A 116 -10.82 -2.75 -0.62
#